data_f6eaa0e99753662dbaaab5c9dc5bc48b
#
_entry.id   f6eaa0e99753662dbaaab5c9dc5bc48b
#
_cell.length_a   1.000
_cell.length_b   1.000
_cell.length_c   1.000
_cell.angle_alpha   90.00
_cell.angle_beta   90.00
_cell.angle_gamma   90.00
#
_symmetry.space_group_name_H-M   'P 1'
#
loop_
_entity.id
_entity.type
_entity.pdbx_description
1 polymer ?
#
loop_
_entity_poly.entity_id
_entity_poly.type
_entity_poly.pdbx_seq_one_letter_code
_entity_poly.pdbx_strand_id
1 'polypeptide(L)'
;MHRTISNYKITKRKDGRYYVRLQDGGDITHIYGKTKAEIQAKLEIKLEELNTLSRRRTEQAFPTRNITLANWAHLCLNTFCASSISGNTYVGYERYIRLHFGKLANMPISKITNIMVQKHINDLSRLGGKDGISEAYLTRIKVFLHMVFDYAVRNNLIVVNPTLGVKIPKTGLNENRALTKEEELRLLTAVREFGKPLMFIVVVALYTGCRKGELMGLKWRHIDFENRAIKIDSQLVRVYTPFIEGETKTVYVPKAPKTKNSKRVIHMIEPLAQEFIEYKRNHLQWKAERGFVHSEDDFVFPSRNNTALGDATFYRMYHKLLKKAGLENANFHTLRHTFATRCLESDINLLSISKTMGHSSIKVTGDIYIHMTATHQKVCLDKLVDSYYTIRQQETASCADN
;
A
#
# COMPACT_ATOMS: atom_id res chain seq x y z
N MET A 1 -32.30 -24.35 9.32
CA MET A 1 -32.97 -25.54 9.93
C MET A 1 -34.45 -25.28 9.98
N HIS A 2 -35.27 -26.21 9.48
CA HIS A 2 -36.72 -26.10 9.53
C HIS A 2 -37.17 -26.38 10.99
N ARG A 3 -37.85 -25.45 11.62
CA ARG A 3 -38.32 -25.58 13.02
C ARG A 3 -39.69 -26.27 13.01
N THR A 4 -39.82 -27.35 13.78
CA THR A 4 -41.06 -28.12 13.92
C THR A 4 -41.50 -28.12 15.38
N ILE A 5 -42.78 -28.35 15.62
CA ILE A 5 -43.38 -28.39 16.97
C ILE A 5 -42.69 -29.42 17.88
N SER A 6 -42.25 -30.55 17.31
CA SER A 6 -41.56 -31.61 18.03
C SER A 6 -40.27 -31.17 18.74
N ASN A 7 -39.71 -30.04 18.32
CA ASN A 7 -38.47 -29.50 18.92
C ASN A 7 -38.72 -28.72 20.21
N TYR A 8 -39.98 -28.54 20.64
CA TYR A 8 -40.32 -27.69 21.75
C TYR A 8 -41.13 -28.42 22.81
N LYS A 9 -40.69 -28.30 24.08
CA LYS A 9 -41.38 -28.94 25.21
C LYS A 9 -42.47 -28.02 25.80
N ILE A 10 -43.71 -28.44 25.70
CA ILE A 10 -44.84 -27.75 26.35
C ILE A 10 -44.93 -28.19 27.79
N THR A 11 -44.88 -27.23 28.76
CA THR A 11 -44.88 -27.48 30.19
C THR A 11 -46.12 -26.89 30.81
N LYS A 12 -46.75 -27.64 31.79
CA LYS A 12 -47.89 -27.17 32.60
C LYS A 12 -47.36 -26.45 33.84
N ARG A 13 -47.87 -25.26 34.13
CA ARG A 13 -47.53 -24.46 35.30
C ARG A 13 -48.39 -24.87 36.53
N LYS A 14 -47.99 -24.46 37.70
CA LYS A 14 -48.74 -24.68 38.93
C LYS A 14 -50.10 -23.97 38.96
N ASP A 15 -50.28 -22.90 38.18
CA ASP A 15 -51.51 -22.15 37.98
C ASP A 15 -52.47 -22.79 36.96
N GLY A 16 -52.17 -24.00 36.49
CA GLY A 16 -52.99 -24.77 35.54
C GLY A 16 -52.78 -24.42 34.08
N ARG A 17 -52.12 -23.31 33.73
CA ARG A 17 -51.83 -22.89 32.36
C ARG A 17 -50.66 -23.66 31.78
N TYR A 18 -50.62 -23.75 30.45
CA TYR A 18 -49.50 -24.31 29.72
C TYR A 18 -48.63 -23.20 29.16
N TYR A 19 -47.31 -23.47 28.98
CA TYR A 19 -46.40 -22.56 28.33
C TYR A 19 -45.32 -23.31 27.53
N VAL A 20 -44.76 -22.62 26.53
CA VAL A 20 -43.59 -23.06 25.81
C VAL A 20 -42.60 -21.90 25.71
N ARG A 21 -41.33 -22.21 25.83
CA ARG A 21 -40.23 -21.27 25.66
C ARG A 21 -39.67 -21.44 24.26
N LEU A 22 -39.66 -20.34 23.49
CA LEU A 22 -39.14 -20.28 22.12
C LEU A 22 -37.92 -19.34 22.13
N GLN A 23 -36.77 -19.83 21.67
CA GLN A 23 -35.55 -19.05 21.58
C GLN A 23 -35.19 -18.86 20.11
N ASP A 24 -34.98 -17.59 19.70
CA ASP A 24 -34.55 -17.20 18.38
C ASP A 24 -33.40 -16.20 18.44
N GLY A 25 -32.21 -16.62 18.01
CA GLY A 25 -31.01 -15.79 17.97
C GLY A 25 -30.47 -15.33 19.31
N GLY A 26 -31.10 -14.58 20.05
CA GLY A 26 -30.79 -14.08 21.42
C GLY A 26 -32.06 -13.77 22.16
N ASP A 27 -33.18 -13.72 21.46
CA ASP A 27 -34.48 -13.39 22.01
C ASP A 27 -35.21 -14.62 22.52
N ILE A 28 -35.82 -14.52 23.71
CA ILE A 28 -36.61 -15.56 24.32
C ILE A 28 -38.07 -15.09 24.36
N THR A 29 -38.95 -15.84 23.66
CA THR A 29 -40.38 -15.59 23.69
C THR A 29 -41.10 -16.71 24.42
N HIS A 30 -41.98 -16.33 25.34
CA HIS A 30 -42.84 -17.27 26.07
C HIS A 30 -44.27 -17.23 25.50
N ILE A 31 -44.80 -18.38 25.08
CA ILE A 31 -46.15 -18.52 24.60
C ILE A 31 -46.98 -19.22 25.69
N TYR A 32 -48.11 -18.66 26.02
CA TYR A 32 -49.02 -19.16 27.08
C TYR A 32 -50.38 -19.52 26.51
N GLY A 33 -51.02 -20.54 27.12
CA GLY A 33 -52.37 -20.95 26.77
C GLY A 33 -53.08 -21.72 27.92
N LYS A 34 -54.41 -21.79 27.85
CA LYS A 34 -55.24 -22.50 28.84
C LYS A 34 -55.22 -24.01 28.61
N THR A 35 -55.05 -24.42 27.36
CA THR A 35 -55.02 -25.85 26.98
C THR A 35 -53.78 -26.17 26.19
N LYS A 36 -53.37 -27.45 26.16
CA LYS A 36 -52.24 -27.91 25.35
C LYS A 36 -52.45 -27.71 23.86
N ALA A 37 -53.68 -27.88 23.38
CA ALA A 37 -54.07 -27.67 21.97
C ALA A 37 -53.94 -26.19 21.59
N GLU A 38 -54.36 -25.26 22.48
CA GLU A 38 -54.20 -23.81 22.22
C GLU A 38 -52.74 -23.38 22.08
N ILE A 39 -51.84 -23.93 22.89
CA ILE A 39 -50.42 -23.65 22.75
C ILE A 39 -49.82 -24.25 21.49
N GLN A 40 -50.24 -25.46 21.13
CA GLN A 40 -49.78 -26.07 19.86
C GLN A 40 -50.16 -25.22 18.67
N ALA A 41 -51.38 -24.74 18.59
CA ALA A 41 -51.84 -23.85 17.51
C ALA A 41 -51.07 -22.51 17.49
N LYS A 42 -50.87 -21.87 18.66
CA LYS A 42 -50.11 -20.63 18.76
C LYS A 42 -48.62 -20.81 18.39
N LEU A 43 -48.01 -21.93 18.81
CA LEU A 43 -46.65 -22.28 18.49
C LEU A 43 -46.51 -22.56 16.97
N GLU A 44 -47.47 -23.23 16.35
CA GLU A 44 -47.48 -23.53 14.93
C GLU A 44 -47.46 -22.24 14.10
N ILE A 45 -48.39 -21.32 14.39
CA ILE A 45 -48.44 -20.00 13.74
C ILE A 45 -47.11 -19.26 13.92
N LYS A 46 -46.55 -19.25 15.12
CA LYS A 46 -45.30 -18.54 15.39
C LYS A 46 -44.10 -19.16 14.70
N LEU A 47 -44.03 -20.49 14.63
CA LEU A 47 -43.02 -21.20 13.91
C LEU A 47 -43.12 -20.98 12.37
N GLU A 48 -44.35 -20.90 11.85
CA GLU A 48 -44.62 -20.61 10.43
C GLU A 48 -44.17 -19.18 10.10
N GLU A 49 -44.49 -18.19 10.96
CA GLU A 49 -43.95 -16.82 10.84
C GLU A 49 -42.42 -16.80 10.80
N LEU A 50 -41.79 -17.48 11.75
CA LEU A 50 -40.31 -17.50 11.84
C LEU A 50 -39.67 -18.26 10.67
N ASN A 51 -40.26 -19.35 10.22
CA ASN A 51 -39.81 -20.08 9.05
C ASN A 51 -40.03 -19.27 7.75
N THR A 52 -41.12 -18.51 7.67
CA THR A 52 -41.40 -17.60 6.53
C THR A 52 -40.46 -16.42 6.53
N LEU A 53 -40.15 -15.81 7.71
CA LEU A 53 -39.15 -14.76 7.85
C LEU A 53 -37.76 -15.28 7.51
N SER A 54 -37.40 -16.49 7.96
CA SER A 54 -36.14 -17.15 7.60
C SER A 54 -36.09 -17.45 6.09
N ARG A 55 -37.19 -17.89 5.46
CA ARG A 55 -37.28 -18.05 3.99
C ARG A 55 -37.17 -16.73 3.26
N ARG A 56 -37.90 -15.69 3.68
CA ARG A 56 -37.81 -14.33 3.09
C ARG A 56 -36.39 -13.73 3.27
N ARG A 57 -35.75 -13.92 4.41
CA ARG A 57 -34.33 -13.57 4.60
C ARG A 57 -33.37 -14.35 3.71
N THR A 58 -33.72 -15.62 3.38
CA THR A 58 -32.93 -16.47 2.47
C THR A 58 -33.27 -16.18 1.01
N GLU A 59 -34.50 -15.73 0.68
CA GLU A 59 -34.93 -15.38 -0.67
C GLU A 59 -34.58 -13.93 -1.06
N GLN A 60 -34.51 -13.01 -0.10
CA GLN A 60 -33.95 -11.67 -0.28
C GLN A 60 -32.42 -11.63 -0.19
N ALA A 61 -31.77 -12.65 0.37
CA ALA A 61 -30.34 -12.86 0.23
C ALA A 61 -30.11 -13.41 -1.18
N PHE A 62 -29.58 -12.54 -2.06
CA PHE A 62 -29.04 -12.81 -3.39
C PHE A 62 -29.09 -14.29 -3.83
N PRO A 63 -29.45 -14.64 -5.10
CA PRO A 63 -29.58 -16.02 -5.57
C PRO A 63 -28.21 -16.72 -5.67
N THR A 64 -27.52 -17.00 -4.54
CA THR A 64 -26.07 -17.22 -4.66
C THR A 64 -25.47 -18.21 -3.68
N ARG A 65 -26.13 -19.28 -3.32
CA ARG A 65 -25.40 -20.42 -2.71
C ARG A 65 -24.27 -20.99 -3.59
N ASN A 66 -24.23 -20.62 -4.88
CA ASN A 66 -23.23 -21.06 -5.86
C ASN A 66 -22.42 -19.92 -6.48
N ILE A 67 -22.39 -18.71 -5.88
CA ILE A 67 -21.56 -17.61 -6.42
C ILE A 67 -20.08 -18.02 -6.42
N THR A 68 -19.41 -17.79 -7.53
CA THR A 68 -17.96 -18.04 -7.63
C THR A 68 -17.17 -16.99 -6.87
N LEU A 69 -15.95 -17.35 -6.47
CA LEU A 69 -15.06 -16.41 -5.75
C LEU A 69 -14.82 -15.13 -6.55
N ALA A 70 -14.60 -15.22 -7.87
CA ALA A 70 -14.38 -14.05 -8.70
C ALA A 70 -15.61 -13.13 -8.74
N ASN A 71 -16.80 -13.68 -8.99
CA ASN A 71 -18.03 -12.90 -9.04
C ASN A 71 -18.36 -12.26 -7.69
N TRP A 72 -18.15 -12.99 -6.59
CA TRP A 72 -18.30 -12.43 -5.24
C TRP A 72 -17.30 -11.32 -4.94
N ALA A 73 -16.02 -11.50 -5.32
CA ALA A 73 -15.00 -10.50 -5.13
C ALA A 73 -15.29 -9.20 -5.91
N HIS A 74 -15.76 -9.31 -7.18
CA HIS A 74 -16.22 -8.16 -7.96
C HIS A 74 -17.41 -7.46 -7.30
N LEU A 75 -18.38 -8.23 -6.82
CA LEU A 75 -19.53 -7.67 -6.10
C LEU A 75 -19.10 -6.93 -4.83
N CYS A 76 -18.21 -7.53 -4.02
CA CYS A 76 -17.64 -6.88 -2.83
C CYS A 76 -16.89 -5.59 -3.19
N LEU A 77 -16.09 -5.63 -4.24
CA LEU A 77 -15.27 -4.49 -4.66
C LEU A 77 -16.17 -3.32 -5.09
N ASN A 78 -17.22 -3.59 -5.86
CA ASN A 78 -18.13 -2.57 -6.35
C ASN A 78 -19.08 -2.04 -5.27
N THR A 79 -19.56 -2.92 -4.37
CA THR A 79 -20.58 -2.54 -3.38
C THR A 79 -19.98 -1.94 -2.12
N PHE A 80 -18.93 -2.56 -1.57
CA PHE A 80 -18.40 -2.18 -0.25
C PHE A 80 -17.12 -1.35 -0.30
N CYS A 81 -16.36 -1.45 -1.39
CA CYS A 81 -15.02 -0.86 -1.46
C CYS A 81 -14.94 0.38 -2.35
N ALA A 82 -15.71 0.46 -3.43
CA ALA A 82 -15.56 1.49 -4.46
C ALA A 82 -15.57 2.93 -3.93
N SER A 83 -16.37 3.22 -2.91
CA SER A 83 -16.47 4.56 -2.28
C SER A 83 -15.41 4.83 -1.21
N SER A 84 -14.78 3.78 -0.65
CA SER A 84 -13.93 3.89 0.54
C SER A 84 -12.43 3.76 0.25
N ILE A 85 -12.06 3.17 -0.89
CA ILE A 85 -10.67 2.95 -1.26
C ILE A 85 -10.21 3.90 -2.38
N SER A 86 -8.87 4.09 -2.47
CA SER A 86 -8.32 4.87 -3.59
C SER A 86 -8.46 4.11 -4.91
N GLY A 87 -8.59 4.84 -6.05
CA GLY A 87 -8.65 4.23 -7.38
C GLY A 87 -7.48 3.28 -7.68
N ASN A 88 -6.27 3.60 -7.21
CA ASN A 88 -5.11 2.71 -7.36
C ASN A 88 -5.25 1.41 -6.57
N THR A 89 -5.87 1.47 -5.38
CA THR A 89 -6.15 0.26 -4.58
C THR A 89 -7.22 -0.58 -5.27
N TYR A 90 -8.26 0.06 -5.81
CA TYR A 90 -9.31 -0.60 -6.58
C TYR A 90 -8.72 -1.37 -7.76
N VAL A 91 -7.90 -0.71 -8.59
CA VAL A 91 -7.21 -1.36 -9.74
C VAL A 91 -6.29 -2.50 -9.27
N GLY A 92 -5.64 -2.33 -8.12
CA GLY A 92 -4.83 -3.39 -7.53
C GLY A 92 -5.65 -4.62 -7.20
N TYR A 93 -6.83 -4.45 -6.62
CA TYR A 93 -7.74 -5.53 -6.28
C TYR A 93 -8.35 -6.20 -7.52
N GLU A 94 -8.78 -5.42 -8.52
CA GLU A 94 -9.19 -5.93 -9.82
C GLU A 94 -8.10 -6.80 -10.46
N ARG A 95 -6.85 -6.34 -10.39
CA ARG A 95 -5.69 -7.10 -10.88
C ARG A 95 -5.51 -8.41 -10.13
N TYR A 96 -5.74 -8.43 -8.79
CA TYR A 96 -5.65 -9.67 -8.02
C TYR A 96 -6.70 -10.67 -8.43
N ILE A 97 -7.96 -10.24 -8.64
CA ILE A 97 -9.02 -11.11 -9.15
C ILE A 97 -8.63 -11.73 -10.49
N ARG A 98 -8.21 -10.89 -11.42
CA ARG A 98 -7.91 -11.30 -12.80
C ARG A 98 -6.69 -12.20 -12.92
N LEU A 99 -5.59 -11.91 -12.20
CA LEU A 99 -4.31 -12.56 -12.40
C LEU A 99 -3.93 -13.57 -11.32
N HIS A 100 -4.47 -13.43 -10.11
CA HIS A 100 -3.99 -14.18 -8.95
C HIS A 100 -5.04 -15.03 -8.24
N PHE A 101 -6.27 -15.08 -8.69
CA PHE A 101 -7.24 -16.03 -8.15
C PHE A 101 -7.13 -17.43 -8.75
N GLY A 102 -6.53 -17.58 -9.95
CA GLY A 102 -6.25 -18.84 -10.59
C GLY A 102 -7.44 -19.81 -10.60
N LYS A 103 -7.20 -21.04 -10.18
CA LYS A 103 -8.25 -22.07 -10.13
C LYS A 103 -9.37 -21.76 -9.13
N LEU A 104 -9.11 -20.94 -8.11
CA LEU A 104 -10.13 -20.57 -7.12
C LEU A 104 -11.18 -19.61 -7.70
N ALA A 105 -10.85 -18.85 -8.76
CA ALA A 105 -11.72 -17.84 -9.35
C ALA A 105 -13.13 -18.37 -9.67
N ASN A 106 -13.20 -19.54 -10.30
CA ASN A 106 -14.44 -20.16 -10.79
C ASN A 106 -15.09 -21.12 -9.78
N MET A 107 -14.51 -21.26 -8.59
CA MET A 107 -15.05 -22.15 -7.56
C MET A 107 -16.16 -21.44 -6.77
N PRO A 108 -17.26 -22.13 -6.44
CA PRO A 108 -18.23 -21.63 -5.48
C PRO A 108 -17.56 -21.30 -4.16
N ILE A 109 -17.83 -20.11 -3.62
CA ILE A 109 -17.17 -19.62 -2.40
C ILE A 109 -17.39 -20.55 -1.20
N SER A 110 -18.53 -21.23 -1.14
CA SER A 110 -18.89 -22.20 -0.10
C SER A 110 -18.08 -23.50 -0.15
N LYS A 111 -17.40 -23.80 -1.26
CA LYS A 111 -16.57 -24.99 -1.44
C LYS A 111 -15.07 -24.72 -1.21
N ILE A 112 -14.68 -23.49 -1.00
CA ILE A 112 -13.27 -23.12 -0.81
C ILE A 112 -12.87 -23.36 0.65
N THR A 113 -11.89 -24.23 0.85
CA THR A 113 -11.37 -24.60 2.17
C THR A 113 -10.07 -23.87 2.49
N ASN A 114 -9.70 -23.85 3.78
CA ASN A 114 -8.42 -23.27 4.24
C ASN A 114 -7.20 -23.92 3.53
N ILE A 115 -7.19 -25.25 3.40
CA ILE A 115 -6.12 -25.97 2.71
C ILE A 115 -5.99 -25.53 1.26
N MET A 116 -7.10 -25.27 0.57
CA MET A 116 -7.09 -24.82 -0.82
C MET A 116 -6.50 -23.41 -0.94
N VAL A 117 -6.83 -22.51 -0.01
CA VAL A 117 -6.25 -21.16 0.03
C VAL A 117 -4.76 -21.23 0.34
N GLN A 118 -4.34 -22.04 1.33
CA GLN A 118 -2.91 -22.23 1.65
C GLN A 118 -2.13 -22.75 0.45
N LYS A 119 -2.65 -23.79 -0.21
CA LYS A 119 -2.02 -24.36 -1.42
C LYS A 119 -1.91 -23.31 -2.51
N HIS A 120 -2.96 -22.55 -2.74
CA HIS A 120 -2.98 -21.50 -3.74
C HIS A 120 -1.91 -20.40 -3.47
N ILE A 121 -1.77 -19.96 -2.22
CA ILE A 121 -0.71 -19.00 -1.81
C ILE A 121 0.68 -19.60 -2.02
N ASN A 122 0.87 -20.88 -1.68
CA ASN A 122 2.14 -21.60 -1.92
C ASN A 122 2.44 -21.72 -3.42
N ASP A 123 1.44 -22.02 -4.25
CA ASP A 123 1.60 -22.11 -5.70
C ASP A 123 1.96 -20.73 -6.29
N LEU A 124 1.31 -19.65 -5.84
CA LEU A 124 1.64 -18.29 -6.26
C LEU A 124 3.08 -17.89 -5.90
N SER A 125 3.62 -18.35 -4.77
CA SER A 125 5.00 -18.07 -4.39
C SER A 125 6.03 -18.69 -5.33
N ARG A 126 5.64 -19.74 -6.07
CA ARG A 126 6.48 -20.45 -7.04
C ARG A 126 6.28 -19.93 -8.48
N LEU A 127 5.17 -19.19 -8.73
CA LEU A 127 4.88 -18.58 -10.03
C LEU A 127 5.63 -17.25 -10.14
N GLY A 128 6.57 -17.13 -11.03
CA GLY A 128 7.22 -15.84 -11.27
C GLY A 128 8.67 -15.92 -11.76
N GLY A 129 9.10 -17.05 -12.29
CA GLY A 129 10.45 -17.20 -12.84
C GLY A 129 11.54 -17.08 -11.76
N LYS A 130 12.72 -16.55 -12.12
CA LYS A 130 13.87 -16.41 -11.21
C LYS A 130 13.56 -15.58 -9.95
N ASP A 131 12.59 -14.67 -10.01
CA ASP A 131 12.31 -13.71 -8.95
C ASP A 131 11.03 -13.98 -8.15
N GLY A 132 10.17 -14.92 -8.56
CA GLY A 132 8.93 -15.27 -7.85
C GLY A 132 8.00 -14.09 -7.57
N ILE A 133 6.95 -14.33 -6.78
CA ILE A 133 6.12 -13.27 -6.21
C ILE A 133 6.64 -12.95 -4.81
N SER A 134 6.98 -11.67 -4.55
CA SER A 134 7.53 -11.24 -3.25
C SER A 134 6.57 -11.50 -2.09
N GLU A 135 7.11 -11.77 -0.90
CA GLU A 135 6.34 -11.97 0.33
C GLU A 135 5.36 -10.83 0.60
N ALA A 136 5.80 -9.58 0.39
CA ALA A 136 4.95 -8.39 0.55
C ALA A 136 3.77 -8.37 -0.44
N TYR A 137 3.97 -8.86 -1.66
CA TYR A 137 2.89 -8.92 -2.65
C TYR A 137 1.92 -10.06 -2.35
N LEU A 138 2.41 -11.24 -1.93
CA LEU A 138 1.58 -12.35 -1.46
C LEU A 138 0.74 -11.94 -0.23
N THR A 139 1.33 -11.19 0.69
CA THR A 139 0.62 -10.63 1.84
C THR A 139 -0.54 -9.74 1.41
N ARG A 140 -0.35 -8.89 0.41
CA ARG A 140 -1.43 -8.03 -0.13
C ARG A 140 -2.55 -8.85 -0.78
N ILE A 141 -2.22 -9.90 -1.53
CA ILE A 141 -3.21 -10.83 -2.10
C ILE A 141 -4.00 -11.50 -0.98
N LYS A 142 -3.31 -12.01 0.06
CA LYS A 142 -3.95 -12.62 1.23
C LYS A 142 -4.89 -11.65 1.95
N VAL A 143 -4.45 -10.41 2.18
CA VAL A 143 -5.27 -9.36 2.82
C VAL A 143 -6.54 -9.09 2.01
N PHE A 144 -6.43 -9.02 0.69
CA PHE A 144 -7.60 -8.86 -0.17
C PHE A 144 -8.54 -10.07 -0.13
N LEU A 145 -8.00 -11.29 -0.24
CA LEU A 145 -8.79 -12.53 -0.08
C LEU A 145 -9.48 -12.58 1.28
N HIS A 146 -8.77 -12.21 2.35
CA HIS A 146 -9.32 -12.18 3.70
C HIS A 146 -10.53 -11.24 3.78
N MET A 147 -10.42 -10.05 3.22
CA MET A 147 -11.51 -9.09 3.15
C MET A 147 -12.72 -9.63 2.37
N VAL A 148 -12.49 -10.25 1.21
CA VAL A 148 -13.56 -10.84 0.37
C VAL A 148 -14.30 -11.95 1.14
N PHE A 149 -13.57 -12.84 1.82
CA PHE A 149 -14.17 -13.91 2.62
C PHE A 149 -14.83 -13.41 3.90
N ASP A 150 -14.32 -12.35 4.51
CA ASP A 150 -14.95 -11.68 5.65
C ASP A 150 -16.34 -11.12 5.28
N TYR A 151 -16.44 -10.47 4.11
CA TYR A 151 -17.74 -10.04 3.59
C TYR A 151 -18.66 -11.24 3.31
N ALA A 152 -18.12 -12.39 2.90
CA ALA A 152 -18.94 -13.59 2.69
C ALA A 152 -19.48 -14.15 4.02
N VAL A 153 -18.70 -14.13 5.10
CA VAL A 153 -19.16 -14.50 6.45
C VAL A 153 -20.25 -13.54 6.92
N ARG A 154 -20.03 -12.23 6.81
CA ARG A 154 -21.00 -11.20 7.23
C ARG A 154 -22.32 -11.27 6.45
N ASN A 155 -22.30 -11.77 5.22
CA ASN A 155 -23.48 -11.95 4.39
C ASN A 155 -24.04 -13.39 4.45
N ASN A 156 -23.58 -14.21 5.41
CA ASN A 156 -24.03 -15.59 5.66
C ASN A 156 -23.88 -16.55 4.46
N LEU A 157 -22.94 -16.29 3.56
CA LEU A 157 -22.61 -17.18 2.44
C LEU A 157 -21.73 -18.35 2.88
N ILE A 158 -20.89 -18.12 3.88
CA ILE A 158 -20.02 -19.12 4.52
C ILE A 158 -20.01 -18.90 6.04
N VAL A 159 -19.66 -19.94 6.78
CA VAL A 159 -19.64 -19.88 8.27
C VAL A 159 -18.32 -19.37 8.80
N VAL A 160 -17.22 -19.74 8.15
CA VAL A 160 -15.84 -19.43 8.61
C VAL A 160 -15.03 -18.92 7.43
N ASN A 161 -14.22 -17.89 7.70
CA ASN A 161 -13.29 -17.36 6.72
C ASN A 161 -12.13 -18.34 6.46
N PRO A 162 -11.97 -18.91 5.25
CA PRO A 162 -10.95 -19.91 4.96
C PRO A 162 -9.52 -19.35 4.90
N THR A 163 -9.33 -18.04 4.99
CA THR A 163 -7.98 -17.42 5.03
C THR A 163 -7.38 -17.35 6.44
N LEU A 164 -8.16 -17.69 7.47
CA LEU A 164 -7.68 -17.70 8.85
C LEU A 164 -6.52 -18.71 9.01
N GLY A 165 -5.44 -18.28 9.63
CA GLY A 165 -4.26 -19.13 9.85
C GLY A 165 -3.40 -19.41 8.60
N VAL A 166 -3.79 -18.92 7.42
CA VAL A 166 -2.96 -19.07 6.20
C VAL A 166 -1.62 -18.37 6.39
N LYS A 167 -0.53 -19.08 6.11
CA LYS A 167 0.84 -18.57 6.25
C LYS A 167 1.38 -18.11 4.90
N ILE A 168 2.14 -17.02 4.91
CA ILE A 168 2.85 -16.55 3.72
C ILE A 168 4.24 -17.21 3.68
N PRO A 169 4.60 -17.87 2.57
CA PRO A 169 5.95 -18.43 2.42
C PRO A 169 6.99 -17.32 2.38
N LYS A 170 8.12 -17.54 3.06
CA LYS A 170 9.29 -16.68 2.94
C LYS A 170 9.92 -16.89 1.56
N THR A 171 10.03 -15.84 0.78
CA THR A 171 10.56 -15.93 -0.60
C THR A 171 12.01 -15.48 -0.71
N GLY A 172 12.58 -14.90 0.35
CA GLY A 172 13.97 -14.43 0.37
C GLY A 172 14.26 -13.29 -0.62
N LEU A 173 13.20 -12.75 -1.27
CA LEU A 173 13.32 -11.77 -2.33
C LEU A 173 13.23 -10.35 -1.78
N ASN A 174 14.28 -9.60 -2.09
CA ASN A 174 14.40 -8.14 -2.03
C ASN A 174 14.26 -7.49 -0.66
N GLU A 175 15.36 -7.39 0.03
CA GLU A 175 15.62 -6.24 0.90
C GLU A 175 15.84 -5.02 -0.02
N ASN A 176 15.05 -3.95 0.20
CA ASN A 176 15.30 -2.65 -0.42
C ASN A 176 16.60 -2.08 0.17
N ARG A 177 17.76 -2.46 -0.40
CA ARG A 177 19.05 -1.93 0.03
C ARG A 177 19.36 -0.58 -0.61
N ALA A 178 20.21 0.19 0.03
CA ALA A 178 20.85 1.35 -0.58
C ALA A 178 21.88 0.93 -1.63
N LEU A 179 22.18 1.80 -2.58
CA LEU A 179 23.31 1.63 -3.51
C LEU A 179 24.63 1.77 -2.73
N THR A 180 25.64 1.01 -3.12
CA THR A 180 27.02 1.28 -2.70
C THR A 180 27.53 2.57 -3.35
N LYS A 181 28.66 3.12 -2.90
CA LYS A 181 29.26 4.32 -3.52
C LYS A 181 29.67 4.07 -4.96
N GLU A 182 30.17 2.87 -5.25
CA GLU A 182 30.55 2.43 -6.60
C GLU A 182 29.32 2.29 -7.52
N GLU A 183 28.22 1.74 -6.99
CA GLU A 183 26.95 1.63 -7.71
C GLU A 183 26.35 3.00 -8.01
N GLU A 184 26.41 3.92 -7.03
CA GLU A 184 25.96 5.29 -7.19
C GLU A 184 26.77 6.02 -8.27
N LEU A 185 28.11 5.87 -8.25
CA LEU A 185 28.98 6.43 -9.28
C LEU A 185 28.64 5.88 -10.67
N ARG A 186 28.46 4.56 -10.81
CA ARG A 186 28.04 3.95 -12.07
C ARG A 186 26.72 4.49 -12.58
N LEU A 187 25.75 4.69 -11.67
CA LEU A 187 24.45 5.24 -12.03
C LEU A 187 24.54 6.67 -12.51
N LEU A 188 25.31 7.55 -11.81
CA LEU A 188 25.51 8.94 -12.21
C LEU A 188 26.26 9.06 -13.54
N THR A 189 27.27 8.21 -13.76
CA THR A 189 27.96 8.11 -15.04
C THR A 189 27.00 7.70 -16.15
N ALA A 190 26.18 6.66 -15.90
CA ALA A 190 25.17 6.22 -16.86
C ALA A 190 24.11 7.31 -17.16
N VAL A 191 23.72 8.14 -16.18
CA VAL A 191 22.80 9.27 -16.42
C VAL A 191 23.40 10.27 -17.41
N ARG A 192 24.67 10.66 -17.22
CA ARG A 192 25.37 11.59 -18.13
C ARG A 192 25.47 11.03 -19.53
N GLU A 193 25.93 9.79 -19.66
CA GLU A 193 26.09 9.12 -20.96
C GLU A 193 24.77 8.75 -21.64
N PHE A 194 23.68 8.61 -20.90
CA PHE A 194 22.36 8.33 -21.46
C PHE A 194 21.82 9.49 -22.30
N GLY A 195 22.30 10.71 -22.04
CA GLY A 195 22.05 11.92 -22.83
C GLY A 195 20.56 12.30 -22.92
N LYS A 196 19.74 11.88 -21.97
CA LYS A 196 18.32 12.25 -21.91
C LYS A 196 18.07 13.19 -20.74
N PRO A 197 17.77 14.47 -20.99
CA PRO A 197 17.56 15.47 -19.92
C PRO A 197 16.58 15.01 -18.83
N LEU A 198 15.54 14.26 -19.23
CA LEU A 198 14.57 13.70 -18.29
C LEU A 198 15.22 12.83 -17.18
N MET A 199 16.37 12.23 -17.43
CA MET A 199 17.05 11.39 -16.43
C MET A 199 17.69 12.20 -15.31
N PHE A 200 17.74 13.52 -15.39
CA PHE A 200 18.04 14.39 -14.26
C PHE A 200 17.13 14.14 -13.04
N ILE A 201 15.92 13.65 -13.26
CA ILE A 201 15.02 13.19 -12.18
C ILE A 201 15.69 12.16 -11.24
N VAL A 202 16.63 11.36 -11.75
CA VAL A 202 17.38 10.34 -10.97
C VAL A 202 18.37 11.03 -10.05
N VAL A 203 19.08 12.05 -10.56
CA VAL A 203 20.02 12.86 -9.75
C VAL A 203 19.25 13.58 -8.64
N VAL A 204 18.15 14.23 -8.98
CA VAL A 204 17.31 14.90 -7.98
C VAL A 204 16.79 13.92 -6.93
N ALA A 205 16.39 12.71 -7.31
CA ALA A 205 15.95 11.69 -6.36
C ALA A 205 17.06 11.26 -5.40
N LEU A 206 18.30 11.11 -5.90
CA LEU A 206 19.47 10.73 -5.09
C LEU A 206 19.85 11.78 -4.05
N TYR A 207 19.73 13.06 -4.40
CA TYR A 207 20.18 14.16 -3.51
C TYR A 207 19.04 14.83 -2.72
N THR A 208 17.78 14.40 -2.88
CA THR A 208 16.63 14.94 -2.14
C THR A 208 15.82 13.89 -1.40
N GLY A 209 15.97 12.63 -1.77
CA GLY A 209 15.16 11.54 -1.24
C GLY A 209 13.67 11.65 -1.57
N CYS A 210 13.28 12.48 -2.54
CA CYS A 210 11.88 12.65 -2.94
C CYS A 210 11.27 11.36 -3.48
N ARG A 211 9.95 11.18 -3.25
CA ARG A 211 9.21 10.09 -3.86
C ARG A 211 9.03 10.33 -5.36
N LYS A 212 8.95 9.24 -6.14
CA LYS A 212 8.70 9.33 -7.59
C LYS A 212 7.52 10.25 -7.94
N GLY A 213 6.39 10.06 -7.27
CA GLY A 213 5.19 10.87 -7.53
C GLY A 213 5.34 12.35 -7.19
N GLU A 214 6.15 12.69 -6.19
CA GLU A 214 6.50 14.06 -5.83
C GLU A 214 7.32 14.72 -6.95
N LEU A 215 8.35 14.02 -7.44
CA LEU A 215 9.19 14.52 -8.54
C LEU A 215 8.43 14.61 -9.87
N MET A 216 7.63 13.60 -10.20
CA MET A 216 6.81 13.64 -11.42
C MET A 216 5.74 14.73 -11.38
N GLY A 217 5.32 15.17 -10.19
CA GLY A 217 4.39 16.28 -10.00
C GLY A 217 5.05 17.64 -9.78
N LEU A 218 6.37 17.70 -9.78
CA LEU A 218 7.13 18.93 -9.51
C LEU A 218 6.97 19.93 -10.64
N LYS A 219 6.64 21.17 -10.31
CA LYS A 219 6.49 22.29 -11.24
C LYS A 219 7.58 23.34 -10.99
N TRP A 220 7.89 24.17 -11.98
CA TRP A 220 8.92 25.19 -11.86
C TRP A 220 8.66 26.16 -10.72
N ARG A 221 7.41 26.57 -10.45
CA ARG A 221 7.03 27.42 -9.31
C ARG A 221 7.38 26.85 -7.93
N HIS A 222 7.75 25.56 -7.86
CA HIS A 222 8.16 24.90 -6.62
C HIS A 222 9.67 24.99 -6.38
N ILE A 223 10.44 25.50 -7.36
CA ILE A 223 11.89 25.63 -7.28
C ILE A 223 12.23 27.08 -6.94
N ASP A 224 12.74 27.28 -5.76
CA ASP A 224 13.27 28.55 -5.29
C ASP A 224 14.80 28.53 -5.49
N PHE A 225 15.28 29.24 -6.50
CA PHE A 225 16.71 29.31 -6.82
C PHE A 225 17.48 30.21 -5.87
N GLU A 226 16.87 31.26 -5.33
CA GLU A 226 17.51 32.20 -4.40
C GLU A 226 17.81 31.50 -3.08
N ASN A 227 16.82 30.80 -2.50
CA ASN A 227 16.96 30.08 -1.24
C ASN A 227 17.44 28.63 -1.44
N ARG A 228 17.73 28.21 -2.67
CA ARG A 228 18.10 26.83 -3.03
C ARG A 228 17.17 25.80 -2.42
N ALA A 229 15.88 25.95 -2.66
CA ALA A 229 14.86 25.17 -2.01
C ALA A 229 13.86 24.56 -3.00
N ILE A 230 13.39 23.36 -2.69
CA ILE A 230 12.31 22.65 -3.41
C ILE A 230 11.13 22.53 -2.47
N LYS A 231 10.00 23.10 -2.84
CA LYS A 231 8.76 22.97 -2.10
C LYS A 231 8.01 21.73 -2.57
N ILE A 232 7.77 20.78 -1.68
CA ILE A 232 6.97 19.60 -1.94
C ILE A 232 5.59 19.82 -1.30
N ASP A 233 4.57 20.09 -2.09
CA ASP A 233 3.20 20.29 -1.64
C ASP A 233 2.17 19.45 -2.41
N SER A 234 2.61 18.76 -3.45
CA SER A 234 1.78 17.92 -4.31
C SER A 234 2.53 16.69 -4.80
N GLN A 235 1.80 15.71 -5.27
CA GLN A 235 2.33 14.53 -5.94
C GLN A 235 1.47 14.19 -7.15
N LEU A 236 2.06 13.72 -8.21
CA LEU A 236 1.34 13.19 -9.35
C LEU A 236 0.84 11.78 -9.04
N VAL A 237 -0.46 11.59 -9.06
CA VAL A 237 -1.11 10.30 -8.78
C VAL A 237 -1.84 9.83 -10.01
N ARG A 238 -1.63 8.59 -10.37
CA ARG A 238 -2.43 7.91 -11.38
C ARG A 238 -3.81 7.61 -10.80
N VAL A 239 -4.86 8.21 -11.36
CA VAL A 239 -6.25 7.96 -10.98
C VAL A 239 -6.89 7.12 -12.07
N TYR A 240 -7.58 6.08 -11.63
CA TYR A 240 -8.40 5.26 -12.49
C TYR A 240 -9.84 5.76 -12.41
N THR A 241 -10.49 5.96 -13.54
CA THR A 241 -11.90 6.34 -13.64
C THR A 241 -12.70 5.13 -14.13
N PRO A 242 -13.27 4.30 -13.24
CA PRO A 242 -13.92 3.04 -13.62
C PRO A 242 -15.29 3.18 -14.29
N PHE A 243 -15.85 4.40 -14.36
CA PHE A 243 -17.29 4.60 -14.64
C PHE A 243 -17.62 5.26 -15.99
N ILE A 244 -16.71 5.24 -16.96
CA ILE A 244 -17.07 5.59 -18.33
C ILE A 244 -17.11 4.30 -19.12
N GLU A 245 -18.34 3.87 -19.50
CA GLU A 245 -18.54 2.70 -20.35
C GLU A 245 -17.66 2.80 -21.62
N GLY A 246 -16.83 1.78 -21.82
CA GLY A 246 -16.00 1.61 -23.02
C GLY A 246 -14.58 2.15 -22.97
N GLU A 247 -14.14 2.95 -21.97
CA GLU A 247 -12.77 3.44 -21.89
C GLU A 247 -12.19 3.42 -20.49
N THR A 248 -11.24 2.53 -20.24
CA THR A 248 -10.37 2.60 -19.05
C THR A 248 -9.33 3.72 -19.23
N LYS A 249 -9.75 4.97 -19.08
CA LYS A 249 -8.81 6.09 -19.09
C LYS A 249 -8.15 6.23 -17.74
N THR A 250 -6.84 6.08 -17.74
CA THR A 250 -6.00 6.42 -16.61
C THR A 250 -5.56 7.87 -16.73
N VAL A 251 -5.94 8.70 -15.79
CA VAL A 251 -5.57 10.11 -15.76
C VAL A 251 -4.53 10.32 -14.65
N TYR A 252 -3.50 11.13 -14.94
CA TYR A 252 -2.56 11.62 -13.95
C TYR A 252 -3.05 12.95 -13.41
N VAL A 253 -3.33 12.99 -12.10
CA VAL A 253 -3.81 14.22 -11.44
C VAL A 253 -2.85 14.61 -10.32
N PRO A 254 -2.53 15.90 -10.20
CA PRO A 254 -1.88 16.42 -9.01
C PRO A 254 -2.80 16.22 -7.81
N LYS A 255 -2.30 15.63 -6.74
CA LYS A 255 -3.03 15.42 -5.49
C LYS A 255 -2.18 15.91 -4.34
N ALA A 256 -2.80 16.58 -3.38
CA ALA A 256 -2.15 16.91 -2.12
C ALA A 256 -1.61 15.61 -1.45
N PRO A 257 -0.47 15.66 -0.80
CA PRO A 257 0.08 14.52 -0.09
C PRO A 257 -0.91 14.02 0.97
N LYS A 258 -0.90 12.69 1.22
CA LYS A 258 -1.85 12.05 2.15
C LYS A 258 -1.73 12.49 3.61
N THR A 259 -0.57 13.01 4.02
CA THR A 259 -0.29 13.43 5.41
C THR A 259 0.25 14.84 5.46
N LYS A 260 -0.02 15.56 6.56
CA LYS A 260 0.52 16.91 6.80
C LYS A 260 2.07 16.94 6.72
N ASN A 261 2.74 15.89 7.21
CA ASN A 261 4.19 15.77 7.20
C ASN A 261 4.81 15.61 5.80
N SER A 262 3.99 15.34 4.80
CA SER A 262 4.47 15.22 3.42
C SER A 262 4.65 16.57 2.73
N LYS A 263 3.99 17.64 3.23
CA LYS A 263 4.29 19.03 2.79
C LYS A 263 5.56 19.49 3.49
N ARG A 264 6.57 19.82 2.73
CA ARG A 264 7.87 20.20 3.25
C ARG A 264 8.67 21.01 2.25
N VAL A 265 9.70 21.69 2.75
CA VAL A 265 10.73 22.33 1.96
C VAL A 265 12.01 21.51 2.10
N ILE A 266 12.68 21.26 1.00
CA ILE A 266 13.96 20.55 0.92
C ILE A 266 14.99 21.54 0.41
N HIS A 267 16.05 21.80 1.18
CA HIS A 267 17.16 22.63 0.72
C HIS A 267 18.08 21.79 -0.19
N MET A 268 18.48 22.39 -1.29
CA MET A 268 19.42 21.80 -2.24
C MET A 268 20.86 22.09 -1.82
N ILE A 269 21.73 21.11 -1.97
CA ILE A 269 23.16 21.36 -1.95
C ILE A 269 23.55 22.22 -3.16
N GLU A 270 24.60 23.04 -3.01
CA GLU A 270 25.03 23.97 -4.07
C GLU A 270 25.22 23.30 -5.44
N PRO A 271 25.91 22.14 -5.58
CA PRO A 271 26.08 21.49 -6.85
C PRO A 271 24.73 21.11 -7.52
N LEU A 272 23.76 20.65 -6.73
CA LEU A 272 22.43 20.30 -7.27
C LEU A 272 21.69 21.55 -7.76
N ALA A 273 21.80 22.67 -7.06
CA ALA A 273 21.19 23.93 -7.46
C ALA A 273 21.74 24.41 -8.82
N GLN A 274 23.06 24.32 -9.02
CA GLN A 274 23.71 24.66 -10.29
C GLN A 274 23.25 23.74 -11.43
N GLU A 275 23.17 22.44 -11.20
CA GLU A 275 22.62 21.48 -12.17
C GLU A 275 21.15 21.80 -12.51
N PHE A 276 20.33 22.25 -11.54
CA PHE A 276 18.96 22.69 -11.80
C PHE A 276 18.88 23.93 -12.68
N ILE A 277 19.78 24.91 -12.48
CA ILE A 277 19.84 26.13 -13.31
C ILE A 277 20.16 25.75 -14.76
N GLU A 278 21.16 24.87 -14.96
CA GLU A 278 21.51 24.38 -16.27
C GLU A 278 20.36 23.58 -16.90
N TYR A 279 19.73 22.71 -16.15
CA TYR A 279 18.57 21.95 -16.58
C TYR A 279 17.42 22.85 -17.01
N LYS A 280 17.11 23.94 -16.24
CA LYS A 280 16.07 24.94 -16.61
C LYS A 280 16.41 25.60 -17.94
N ARG A 281 17.66 26.02 -18.16
CA ARG A 281 18.10 26.60 -19.41
C ARG A 281 17.84 25.66 -20.61
N ASN A 282 18.28 24.42 -20.48
CA ASN A 282 18.08 23.41 -21.52
C ASN A 282 16.59 23.07 -21.74
N HIS A 283 15.79 23.09 -20.67
CA HIS A 283 14.35 22.89 -20.75
C HIS A 283 13.66 24.05 -21.51
N LEU A 284 14.05 25.30 -21.25
CA LEU A 284 13.53 26.48 -21.97
C LEU A 284 13.85 26.43 -23.46
N GLN A 285 15.10 26.08 -23.79
CA GLN A 285 15.49 25.87 -25.18
C GLN A 285 14.69 24.76 -25.87
N TRP A 286 14.53 23.61 -25.19
CA TRP A 286 13.71 22.49 -25.68
C TRP A 286 12.26 22.89 -25.94
N LYS A 287 11.67 23.76 -25.10
CA LYS A 287 10.32 24.31 -25.32
C LYS A 287 10.26 25.22 -26.51
N ALA A 288 11.21 26.16 -26.63
CA ALA A 288 11.28 27.12 -27.72
C ALA A 288 11.39 26.40 -29.10
N GLU A 289 12.24 25.40 -29.20
CA GLU A 289 12.39 24.58 -30.41
C GLU A 289 11.11 23.87 -30.84
N ARG A 290 10.15 23.68 -29.91
CA ARG A 290 8.87 22.98 -30.19
C ARG A 290 7.65 23.88 -30.16
N GLY A 291 7.86 25.19 -30.05
CA GLY A 291 6.79 26.19 -30.04
C GLY A 291 5.96 26.20 -28.73
N PHE A 292 6.47 25.62 -27.66
CA PHE A 292 5.80 25.67 -26.36
C PHE A 292 6.15 26.96 -25.60
N VAL A 293 5.14 27.68 -25.13
CA VAL A 293 5.34 28.83 -24.23
C VAL A 293 5.66 28.34 -22.84
N HIS A 294 6.63 28.97 -22.16
CA HIS A 294 7.00 28.60 -20.78
C HIS A 294 5.98 29.16 -19.79
N SER A 295 5.69 28.37 -18.76
CA SER A 295 4.93 28.76 -17.57
C SER A 295 5.59 28.20 -16.34
N GLU A 296 5.52 28.92 -15.24
CA GLU A 296 5.96 28.41 -13.93
C GLU A 296 5.08 27.23 -13.44
N ASP A 297 3.92 27.02 -14.07
CA ASP A 297 3.05 25.87 -13.87
C ASP A 297 3.41 24.62 -14.67
N ASP A 298 4.42 24.72 -15.54
CA ASP A 298 4.94 23.58 -16.28
C ASP A 298 5.62 22.57 -15.34
N PHE A 299 5.52 21.30 -15.69
CA PHE A 299 6.26 20.25 -15.00
C PHE A 299 7.77 20.40 -15.22
N VAL A 300 8.54 20.22 -14.16
CA VAL A 300 10.02 20.16 -14.25
C VAL A 300 10.44 18.96 -15.12
N PHE A 301 9.72 17.84 -15.02
CA PHE A 301 9.98 16.61 -15.77
C PHE A 301 8.79 16.26 -16.68
N PRO A 302 8.60 16.97 -17.80
CA PRO A 302 7.45 16.76 -18.65
C PRO A 302 7.59 15.54 -19.57
N SER A 303 6.47 15.13 -20.14
CA SER A 303 6.44 14.26 -21.32
C SER A 303 6.93 15.01 -22.58
N ARG A 304 7.05 14.30 -23.69
CA ARG A 304 7.40 14.92 -24.99
C ARG A 304 6.40 15.98 -25.44
N ASN A 305 5.17 15.92 -24.98
CA ASN A 305 4.09 16.83 -25.34
C ASN A 305 3.87 17.93 -24.28
N ASN A 306 4.87 18.22 -23.45
CA ASN A 306 4.80 19.19 -22.36
C ASN A 306 3.65 18.93 -21.36
N THR A 307 3.29 17.67 -21.16
CA THR A 307 2.28 17.23 -20.19
C THR A 307 2.89 16.38 -19.09
N ALA A 308 2.08 15.92 -18.15
CA ALA A 308 2.52 15.01 -17.11
C ALA A 308 3.20 13.75 -17.68
N LEU A 309 4.33 13.37 -17.09
CA LEU A 309 5.06 12.17 -17.49
C LEU A 309 4.31 10.91 -17.02
N GLY A 310 4.01 10.03 -17.95
CA GLY A 310 3.35 8.75 -17.64
C GLY A 310 4.31 7.68 -17.10
N ASP A 311 3.84 6.87 -16.15
CA ASP A 311 4.60 5.78 -15.52
C ASP A 311 5.26 4.84 -16.54
N ALA A 312 4.53 4.41 -17.57
CA ALA A 312 5.06 3.48 -18.57
C ALA A 312 6.27 4.05 -19.33
N THR A 313 6.22 5.33 -19.70
CA THR A 313 7.32 6.01 -20.38
C THR A 313 8.50 6.18 -19.42
N PHE A 314 8.24 6.61 -18.20
CA PHE A 314 9.27 6.77 -17.17
C PHE A 314 9.99 5.43 -16.90
N TYR A 315 9.28 4.37 -16.56
CA TYR A 315 9.91 3.09 -16.23
C TYR A 315 10.65 2.46 -17.40
N ARG A 316 10.14 2.59 -18.63
CA ARG A 316 10.88 2.12 -19.82
C ARG A 316 12.24 2.81 -19.97
N MET A 317 12.32 4.12 -19.72
CA MET A 317 13.60 4.86 -19.78
C MET A 317 14.47 4.53 -18.56
N TYR A 318 13.90 4.46 -17.38
CA TYR A 318 14.61 4.15 -16.15
C TYR A 318 15.22 2.73 -16.19
N HIS A 319 14.50 1.73 -16.65
CA HIS A 319 15.04 0.38 -16.82
C HIS A 319 16.20 0.32 -17.84
N LYS A 320 16.11 1.08 -18.93
CA LYS A 320 17.24 1.18 -19.87
C LYS A 320 18.47 1.82 -19.22
N LEU A 321 18.27 2.84 -18.41
CA LEU A 321 19.33 3.48 -17.64
C LEU A 321 19.95 2.49 -16.65
N LEU A 322 19.13 1.78 -15.84
CA LEU A 322 19.62 0.79 -14.89
C LEU A 322 20.41 -0.34 -15.56
N LYS A 323 19.94 -0.82 -16.72
CA LYS A 323 20.67 -1.81 -17.51
C LYS A 323 22.05 -1.29 -17.93
N LYS A 324 22.13 -0.03 -18.39
CA LYS A 324 23.40 0.62 -18.75
C LYS A 324 24.34 0.73 -17.54
N ALA A 325 23.81 0.97 -16.35
CA ALA A 325 24.58 1.07 -15.12
C ALA A 325 24.94 -0.29 -14.49
N GLY A 326 24.40 -1.42 -15.01
CA GLY A 326 24.54 -2.75 -14.39
C GLY A 326 23.82 -2.86 -13.05
N LEU A 327 22.63 -2.22 -12.92
CA LEU A 327 21.85 -2.09 -11.67
C LEU A 327 20.41 -2.56 -11.87
N GLU A 328 20.19 -3.61 -12.66
CA GLU A 328 18.85 -4.06 -13.07
C GLU A 328 17.92 -4.41 -11.91
N ASN A 329 18.46 -4.75 -10.74
CA ASN A 329 17.70 -5.07 -9.53
C ASN A 329 17.31 -3.83 -8.71
N ALA A 330 17.81 -2.63 -9.05
CA ALA A 330 17.48 -1.40 -8.35
C ALA A 330 16.12 -0.86 -8.82
N ASN A 331 15.27 -0.46 -7.88
CA ASN A 331 14.04 0.27 -8.18
C ASN A 331 14.19 1.75 -7.85
N PHE A 332 13.21 2.58 -8.24
CA PHE A 332 13.31 4.02 -7.99
C PHE A 332 13.32 4.37 -6.49
N HIS A 333 12.72 3.53 -5.65
CA HIS A 333 12.72 3.73 -4.20
C HIS A 333 14.11 3.47 -3.58
N THR A 334 14.93 2.65 -4.24
CA THR A 334 16.35 2.45 -3.89
C THR A 334 17.11 3.77 -3.80
N LEU A 335 16.82 4.74 -4.69
CA LEU A 335 17.46 6.07 -4.67
C LEU A 335 17.16 6.83 -3.38
N ARG A 336 15.93 6.72 -2.91
CA ARG A 336 15.50 7.33 -1.64
C ARG A 336 16.14 6.63 -0.43
N HIS A 337 16.30 5.31 -0.46
CA HIS A 337 17.07 4.59 0.55
C HIS A 337 18.53 5.00 0.54
N THR A 338 19.13 5.16 -0.64
CA THR A 338 20.51 5.64 -0.80
C THR A 338 20.67 7.02 -0.20
N PHE A 339 19.77 7.97 -0.48
CA PHE A 339 19.78 9.29 0.14
C PHE A 339 19.80 9.21 1.68
N ALA A 340 18.87 8.42 2.27
CA ALA A 340 18.80 8.27 3.72
C ALA A 340 20.09 7.67 4.31
N THR A 341 20.66 6.68 3.63
CA THR A 341 21.92 6.04 4.02
C THR A 341 23.08 7.03 3.96
N ARG A 342 23.21 7.83 2.89
CA ARG A 342 24.25 8.87 2.78
C ARG A 342 24.12 9.95 3.85
N CYS A 343 22.89 10.36 4.16
CA CYS A 343 22.64 11.29 5.26
C CYS A 343 23.10 10.72 6.61
N LEU A 344 22.80 9.44 6.88
CA LEU A 344 23.24 8.77 8.11
C LEU A 344 24.77 8.63 8.17
N GLU A 345 25.41 8.26 7.05
CA GLU A 345 26.88 8.18 6.95
C GLU A 345 27.56 9.54 7.16
N SER A 346 26.83 10.63 6.91
CA SER A 346 27.27 12.02 7.15
C SER A 346 26.84 12.56 8.51
N ASP A 347 26.50 11.70 9.47
CA ASP A 347 26.07 12.03 10.84
C ASP A 347 24.84 12.96 10.94
N ILE A 348 24.01 13.03 9.89
CA ILE A 348 22.77 13.79 9.94
C ILE A 348 21.78 13.08 10.86
N ASN A 349 21.20 13.84 11.79
CA ASN A 349 20.24 13.32 12.77
C ASN A 349 19.04 12.64 12.11
N LEU A 350 18.66 11.45 12.63
CA LEU A 350 17.58 10.62 12.11
C LEU A 350 16.24 11.36 12.00
N LEU A 351 15.93 12.26 12.96
CA LEU A 351 14.71 13.06 12.93
C LEU A 351 14.73 14.06 11.78
N SER A 352 15.88 14.68 11.51
CA SER A 352 16.08 15.60 10.38
C SER A 352 15.91 14.88 9.05
N ILE A 353 16.49 13.68 8.90
CA ILE A 353 16.32 12.82 7.71
C ILE A 353 14.84 12.48 7.53
N SER A 354 14.16 12.02 8.59
CA SER A 354 12.74 11.67 8.56
C SER A 354 11.86 12.84 8.12
N LYS A 355 12.12 14.05 8.62
CA LYS A 355 11.44 15.30 8.23
C LYS A 355 11.72 15.65 6.76
N THR A 356 12.97 15.65 6.34
CA THR A 356 13.37 15.95 4.95
C THR A 356 12.73 14.97 3.98
N MET A 357 12.67 13.70 4.31
CA MET A 357 12.03 12.67 3.50
C MET A 357 10.50 12.70 3.58
N GLY A 358 9.91 13.33 4.58
CA GLY A 358 8.46 13.36 4.78
C GLY A 358 7.90 11.97 5.14
N HIS A 359 8.54 11.28 6.07
CA HIS A 359 8.02 10.03 6.63
C HIS A 359 6.91 10.33 7.64
N SER A 360 5.85 9.52 7.61
CA SER A 360 4.74 9.62 8.58
C SER A 360 5.13 9.14 9.98
N SER A 361 6.17 8.31 10.08
CA SER A 361 6.72 7.78 11.33
C SER A 361 8.24 7.66 11.23
N ILE A 362 8.92 8.00 12.31
CA ILE A 362 10.37 7.85 12.44
C ILE A 362 10.83 6.38 12.35
N LYS A 363 9.92 5.43 12.65
CA LYS A 363 10.18 4.00 12.52
C LYS A 363 10.61 3.62 11.11
N VAL A 364 9.99 4.22 10.07
CA VAL A 364 10.35 3.96 8.66
C VAL A 364 11.80 4.36 8.36
N THR A 365 12.30 5.42 9.00
CA THR A 365 13.72 5.83 8.86
C THR A 365 14.60 4.97 9.75
N GLY A 366 14.11 4.55 10.93
CA GLY A 366 14.80 3.66 11.86
C GLY A 366 15.07 2.27 11.28
N ASP A 367 14.14 1.74 10.49
CA ASP A 367 14.33 0.45 9.82
C ASP A 367 15.52 0.49 8.83
N ILE A 368 15.77 1.64 8.19
CA ILE A 368 16.98 1.86 7.35
C ILE A 368 18.26 1.86 8.21
N TYR A 369 18.18 2.44 9.40
CA TYR A 369 19.32 2.50 10.35
C TYR A 369 19.72 1.12 10.87
N ILE A 370 18.76 0.22 11.12
CA ILE A 370 19.03 -1.14 11.65
C ILE A 370 19.92 -1.94 10.69
N HIS A 371 19.79 -1.75 9.38
CA HIS A 371 20.60 -2.44 8.37
C HIS A 371 22.06 -1.92 8.23
N MET A 372 22.37 -0.74 8.80
CA MET A 372 23.72 -0.14 8.71
C MET A 372 24.63 -0.48 9.90
N THR A 373 24.15 -1.20 10.89
CA THR A 373 24.55 -1.05 12.29
C THR A 373 25.93 -1.55 12.70
N ALA A 374 26.56 -2.51 12.04
CA ALA A 374 27.83 -3.06 12.59
C ALA A 374 29.03 -2.11 12.36
N THR A 375 29.19 -1.59 11.16
CA THR A 375 30.33 -0.69 10.83
C THR A 375 30.13 0.70 11.41
N HIS A 376 28.90 1.21 11.40
CA HIS A 376 28.57 2.56 11.89
C HIS A 376 28.60 2.65 13.42
N GLN A 377 28.20 1.58 14.14
CA GLN A 377 28.34 1.51 15.60
C GLN A 377 29.80 1.61 16.02
N LYS A 378 30.73 0.97 15.30
CA LYS A 378 32.17 1.08 15.59
C LYS A 378 32.64 2.50 15.40
N VAL A 379 32.31 3.17 14.31
CA VAL A 379 32.70 4.58 14.05
C VAL A 379 32.12 5.52 15.11
N CYS A 380 30.88 5.34 15.55
CA CYS A 380 30.29 6.16 16.62
C CYS A 380 31.01 5.94 17.97
N LEU A 381 31.39 4.69 18.28
CA LEU A 381 32.14 4.37 19.49
C LEU A 381 33.54 4.94 19.44
N ASP A 382 34.22 4.88 18.29
CA ASP A 382 35.55 5.48 18.10
C ASP A 382 35.49 7.00 18.32
N LYS A 383 34.48 7.70 17.83
CA LYS A 383 34.26 9.14 18.11
C LYS A 383 34.01 9.42 19.60
N LEU A 384 33.29 8.53 20.30
CA LEU A 384 33.08 8.67 21.74
C LEU A 384 34.40 8.52 22.50
N VAL A 385 35.26 7.62 22.07
CA VAL A 385 36.62 7.42 22.62
C VAL A 385 37.47 8.69 22.43
N ASP A 386 37.46 9.28 21.24
CA ASP A 386 38.20 10.55 20.97
C ASP A 386 37.69 11.69 21.87
N SER A 387 36.38 11.82 22.02
CA SER A 387 35.76 12.79 22.92
C SER A 387 36.18 12.56 24.38
N TYR A 388 36.22 11.32 24.84
CA TYR A 388 36.65 10.96 26.19
C TYR A 388 38.11 11.36 26.44
N TYR A 389 39.02 11.08 25.53
CA TYR A 389 40.44 11.48 25.68
C TYR A 389 40.61 12.99 25.64
N THR A 390 39.84 13.71 24.80
CA THR A 390 39.89 15.18 24.75
C THR A 390 39.48 15.80 26.09
N ILE A 391 38.39 15.31 26.71
CA ILE A 391 37.90 15.78 28.01
C ILE A 391 38.93 15.46 29.10
N ARG A 392 39.53 14.28 29.10
CA ARG A 392 40.57 13.88 30.07
C ARG A 392 41.82 14.73 29.97
N GLN A 393 42.26 15.10 28.77
CA GLN A 393 43.39 15.99 28.58
C GLN A 393 43.10 17.39 29.12
N GLN A 394 41.89 17.91 28.96
CA GLN A 394 41.47 19.19 29.52
C GLN A 394 41.41 19.17 31.05
N GLU A 395 40.94 18.08 31.67
CA GLU A 395 40.95 17.89 33.12
C GLU A 395 42.40 17.90 33.69
N THR A 396 43.32 17.19 33.02
CA THR A 396 44.72 17.13 33.47
C THR A 396 45.41 18.46 33.30
N ALA A 397 45.13 19.24 32.25
CA ALA A 397 45.70 20.59 32.06
C ALA A 397 45.14 21.56 33.12
N SER A 398 43.85 21.52 33.42
CA SER A 398 43.21 22.38 34.44
C SER A 398 43.67 22.07 35.89
N CYS A 399 44.15 20.84 36.18
CA CYS A 399 44.71 20.47 37.47
C CYS A 399 46.23 20.81 37.60
N ALA A 400 46.91 21.12 36.51
CA ALA A 400 48.34 21.50 36.51
C ALA A 400 48.54 23.01 36.70
N ASP A 401 47.51 23.83 36.49
CA ASP A 401 47.53 25.29 36.64
C ASP A 401 47.01 25.78 38.01
N ASN A 402 46.72 24.89 38.95
CA ASN A 402 46.36 25.15 40.34
C ASN A 402 47.42 24.55 41.28
#